data_fcb54dd75953e925eb1605a0614d98dc
#
_entry.id   fcb54dd75953e925eb1605a0614d98dc
#
_cell.length_a   1.000
_cell.length_b   1.000
_cell.length_c   1.000
_cell.angle_alpha   90.00
_cell.angle_beta   90.00
_cell.angle_gamma   90.00
#
_symmetry.space_group_name_H-M   'P 1'
#
loop_
_entity.id
_entity.type
_entity.pdbx_description
1 polymer ?
#
loop_
_entity_poly.entity_id
_entity_poly.type
_entity_poly.pdbx_seq_one_letter_code
_entity_poly.pdbx_strand_id
1 'polypeptide(L)'
;GCYQANYKPGKGDYTKDGNLITTRVGAYSPNVNGLYDMAGNVSEWTSTVYTESGVMSMNDFNPELQYNAAVEDPYRMKKKVIRGGSWKDVNALIRSDARASEYQNEQRSYIGFRCVRTQVGYNKKGR
;
A
#
# COMPACT_ATOMS: atom_id res chain seq x y z
N GLY A 1 -6.88 11.26 21.49
CA GLY A 1 -6.84 9.86 21.05
C GLY A 1 -5.45 9.50 20.57
N CYS A 2 -5.09 8.23 20.68
CA CYS A 2 -3.80 7.75 20.20
C CYS A 2 -3.85 7.53 18.68
N TYR A 3 -2.77 7.87 17.99
CA TYR A 3 -2.60 7.52 16.59
C TYR A 3 -2.46 6.00 16.44
N GLN A 4 -3.01 5.45 15.36
CA GLN A 4 -3.00 4.01 15.08
C GLN A 4 -2.10 3.66 13.89
N ALA A 5 -1.42 4.65 13.31
CA ALA A 5 -0.53 4.50 12.16
C ALA A 5 0.48 5.65 12.12
N ASN A 6 1.59 5.43 11.46
CA ASN A 6 2.59 6.45 11.15
C ASN A 6 2.23 7.13 9.81
N TYR A 7 1.77 8.37 9.87
CA TYR A 7 1.36 9.17 8.71
C TYR A 7 1.47 10.66 9.03
N LYS A 8 1.27 11.53 8.07
CA LYS A 8 1.26 12.98 8.26
C LYS A 8 -0.08 13.45 8.86
N PRO A 9 -0.16 13.74 10.17
CA PRO A 9 -1.44 13.97 10.86
C PRO A 9 -2.14 15.28 10.51
N GLY A 10 -1.48 16.21 9.82
CA GLY A 10 -2.09 17.49 9.47
C GLY A 10 -1.08 18.54 9.02
N LYS A 11 -1.55 19.80 8.90
CA LYS A 11 -0.70 20.93 8.57
C LYS A 11 0.11 21.37 9.79
N GLY A 12 1.42 21.57 9.62
CA GLY A 12 2.31 22.21 10.57
C GLY A 12 3.13 21.23 11.41
N ASP A 13 2.52 20.43 12.26
CA ASP A 13 3.25 19.47 13.09
C ASP A 13 3.16 18.06 12.51
N TYR A 14 4.24 17.63 11.86
CA TYR A 14 4.35 16.32 11.21
C TYR A 14 4.76 15.20 12.17
N THR A 15 5.02 15.54 13.44
CA THR A 15 5.47 14.59 14.47
C THR A 15 4.39 14.24 15.47
N LYS A 16 3.13 14.64 15.25
CA LYS A 16 2.03 14.39 16.18
C LYS A 16 1.72 12.92 16.42
N ASP A 17 2.04 12.06 15.46
CA ASP A 17 1.95 10.60 15.60
C ASP A 17 3.17 9.98 16.31
N GLY A 18 4.17 10.83 16.66
CA GLY A 18 5.40 10.44 17.34
C GLY A 18 6.59 10.17 16.41
N ASN A 19 6.41 10.29 15.08
CA ASN A 19 7.46 9.99 14.11
C ASN A 19 7.55 11.06 13.02
N LEU A 20 8.75 11.38 12.57
CA LEU A 20 8.99 12.32 11.47
C LEU A 20 9.14 11.60 10.12
N ILE A 21 9.65 10.37 10.17
CA ILE A 21 9.91 9.50 9.03
C ILE A 21 9.39 8.09 9.37
N THR A 22 9.93 7.06 8.75
CA THR A 22 9.58 5.67 9.05
C THR A 22 9.80 5.32 10.52
N THR A 23 8.95 4.47 11.06
CA THR A 23 9.08 3.91 12.40
C THR A 23 9.37 2.41 12.35
N ARG A 24 9.67 1.85 13.52
CA ARG A 24 9.89 0.40 13.66
C ARG A 24 8.62 -0.36 13.24
N VAL A 25 8.78 -1.44 12.50
CA VAL A 25 7.69 -2.35 12.14
C VAL A 25 7.01 -2.89 13.39
N GLY A 26 5.68 -2.90 13.39
CA GLY A 26 4.88 -3.34 14.53
C GLY A 26 4.85 -2.35 15.71
N ALA A 27 5.16 -1.08 15.48
CA ALA A 27 5.07 -0.04 16.50
C ALA A 27 3.63 0.27 16.91
N TYR A 28 2.67 0.01 16.04
CA TYR A 28 1.24 0.19 16.27
C TYR A 28 0.52 -1.16 16.39
N SER A 29 -0.69 -1.14 16.94
CA SER A 29 -1.49 -2.35 17.10
C SER A 29 -1.86 -2.98 15.75
N PRO A 30 -1.90 -4.31 15.67
CA PRO A 30 -2.33 -5.00 14.46
C PRO A 30 -3.81 -4.78 14.18
N ASN A 31 -4.22 -5.01 12.94
CA ASN A 31 -5.63 -5.06 12.58
C ASN A 31 -6.31 -6.34 13.09
N VAL A 32 -7.61 -6.48 12.83
CA VAL A 32 -8.42 -7.65 13.26
C VAL A 32 -7.92 -9.00 12.72
N ASN A 33 -7.11 -8.99 11.67
CA ASN A 33 -6.49 -10.17 11.09
C ASN A 33 -5.06 -10.43 11.61
N GLY A 34 -4.60 -9.67 12.59
CA GLY A 34 -3.25 -9.78 13.14
C GLY A 34 -2.14 -9.18 12.27
N LEU A 35 -2.48 -8.36 11.26
CA LEU A 35 -1.53 -7.74 10.35
C LEU A 35 -1.14 -6.34 10.85
N TYR A 36 0.17 -6.09 10.91
CA TYR A 36 0.75 -4.82 11.32
C TYR A 36 1.01 -3.90 10.12
N ASP A 37 1.01 -2.60 10.37
CA ASP A 37 1.43 -1.54 9.44
C ASP A 37 0.73 -1.61 8.07
N MET A 38 -0.55 -2.01 8.07
CA MET A 38 -1.38 -2.03 6.85
C MET A 38 -1.80 -0.63 6.40
N ALA A 39 -1.61 0.37 7.25
CA ALA A 39 -1.85 1.78 6.98
C ALA A 39 -0.66 2.60 7.48
N GLY A 40 -0.12 3.46 6.63
CA GLY A 40 1.01 4.33 6.96
C GLY A 40 2.36 3.60 6.99
N ASN A 41 3.33 4.23 7.58
CA ASN A 41 4.75 3.89 7.61
C ASN A 41 5.40 3.98 6.23
N VAL A 42 5.28 2.96 5.38
CA VAL A 42 5.67 3.00 3.96
C VAL A 42 4.54 2.49 3.09
N SER A 43 4.35 3.10 1.93
CA SER A 43 3.48 2.53 0.89
C SER A 43 4.07 1.21 0.39
N GLU A 44 3.23 0.25 0.02
CA GLU A 44 3.68 -1.07 -0.39
C GLU A 44 3.40 -1.31 -1.87
N TRP A 45 4.41 -1.83 -2.58
CA TRP A 45 4.27 -2.27 -3.96
C TRP A 45 3.23 -3.39 -4.08
N THR A 46 2.42 -3.31 -5.13
CA THR A 46 1.57 -4.42 -5.56
C THR A 46 1.97 -4.93 -6.94
N SER A 47 1.53 -6.13 -7.31
CA SER A 47 1.69 -6.67 -8.67
C SER A 47 0.81 -5.98 -9.70
N THR A 48 -0.20 -5.24 -9.24
CA THR A 48 -1.22 -4.61 -10.08
C THR A 48 -0.65 -3.43 -10.86
N VAL A 49 -0.89 -3.40 -12.17
CA VAL A 49 -0.59 -2.25 -13.04
C VAL A 49 -1.54 -1.09 -12.72
N TYR A 50 -1.00 0.11 -12.71
CA TYR A 50 -1.81 1.31 -12.62
C TYR A 50 -2.29 1.75 -14.00
N THR A 51 -3.60 1.87 -14.17
CA THR A 51 -4.22 2.46 -15.36
C THR A 51 -5.22 3.52 -14.93
N GLU A 52 -5.21 4.68 -15.58
CA GLU A 52 -6.11 5.79 -15.25
C GLU A 52 -7.58 5.44 -15.49
N SER A 53 -7.86 4.63 -16.50
CA SER A 53 -9.19 4.15 -16.85
C SER A 53 -9.56 2.79 -16.23
N GLY A 54 -8.63 2.10 -15.59
CA GLY A 54 -8.78 0.71 -15.18
C GLY A 54 -9.88 0.45 -14.17
N VAL A 55 -10.17 1.44 -13.32
CA VAL A 55 -11.23 1.31 -12.31
C VAL A 55 -12.62 1.53 -12.91
N MET A 56 -12.73 2.35 -13.95
CA MET A 56 -14.02 2.70 -14.56
C MET A 56 -14.53 1.65 -15.57
N SER A 57 -13.65 0.84 -16.13
CA SER A 57 -14.00 -0.12 -17.17
C SER A 57 -14.23 -1.55 -16.67
N MET A 58 -13.93 -1.82 -15.41
CA MET A 58 -14.10 -3.14 -14.81
C MET A 58 -15.26 -3.13 -13.80
N ASN A 59 -16.15 -4.09 -13.91
CA ASN A 59 -17.25 -4.32 -12.97
C ASN A 59 -16.76 -4.89 -11.61
N ASP A 60 -15.48 -4.74 -11.30
CA ASP A 60 -14.87 -5.22 -10.06
C ASP A 60 -14.39 -4.04 -9.22
N PHE A 61 -14.76 -4.02 -7.95
CA PHE A 61 -14.34 -3.00 -6.98
C PHE A 61 -12.83 -3.00 -6.71
N ASN A 62 -12.12 -4.08 -7.03
CA ASN A 62 -10.69 -4.20 -6.83
C ASN A 62 -10.02 -4.93 -8.00
N PRO A 63 -10.06 -4.37 -9.21
CA PRO A 63 -9.52 -5.01 -10.39
C PRO A 63 -8.02 -5.28 -10.22
N GLU A 64 -7.61 -6.52 -10.45
CA GLU A 64 -6.23 -6.94 -10.41
C GLU A 64 -5.74 -7.21 -11.84
N LEU A 65 -5.09 -6.23 -12.42
CA LEU A 65 -4.44 -6.36 -13.72
C LEU A 65 -2.93 -6.53 -13.50
N GLN A 66 -2.42 -7.74 -13.71
CA GLN A 66 -1.00 -8.04 -13.59
C GLN A 66 -0.29 -7.89 -14.93
N TYR A 67 0.71 -7.01 -14.97
CA TYR A 67 1.58 -6.83 -16.11
C TYR A 67 2.97 -6.40 -15.62
N ASN A 68 4.01 -7.10 -16.05
CA ASN A 68 5.38 -6.71 -15.78
C ASN A 68 5.97 -6.06 -17.04
N ALA A 69 6.02 -4.74 -17.03
CA ALA A 69 6.53 -3.99 -18.15
C ALA A 69 8.03 -4.28 -18.40
N ALA A 70 8.36 -4.60 -19.64
CA ALA A 70 9.73 -4.78 -20.10
C ALA A 70 10.47 -3.44 -20.21
N VAL A 71 11.77 -3.50 -20.46
CA VAL A 71 12.60 -2.29 -20.61
C VAL A 71 12.14 -1.45 -21.80
N GLU A 72 11.73 -2.11 -22.87
CA GLU A 72 11.30 -1.52 -24.15
C GLU A 72 9.88 -0.93 -24.10
N ASP A 73 9.10 -1.32 -23.10
CA ASP A 73 7.71 -0.86 -22.99
C ASP A 73 7.62 0.65 -22.77
N PRO A 74 6.56 1.29 -23.28
CA PRO A 74 6.30 2.70 -23.02
C PRO A 74 6.29 3.03 -21.53
N TYR A 75 6.88 4.16 -21.17
CA TYR A 75 7.06 4.56 -19.77
C TYR A 75 5.75 4.53 -18.96
N ARG A 76 4.63 4.93 -19.59
CA ARG A 76 3.29 4.89 -18.96
C ARG A 76 2.86 3.50 -18.49
N MET A 77 3.33 2.43 -19.13
CA MET A 77 3.01 1.04 -18.78
C MET A 77 3.81 0.53 -17.58
N LYS A 78 4.85 1.26 -17.18
CA LYS A 78 5.73 0.91 -16.06
C LYS A 78 5.19 1.36 -14.69
N LYS A 79 3.98 1.95 -14.64
CA LYS A 79 3.35 2.32 -13.38
C LYS A 79 2.72 1.11 -12.70
N LYS A 80 3.03 0.96 -11.41
CA LYS A 80 2.41 -0.03 -10.51
C LYS A 80 1.57 0.67 -9.46
N VAL A 81 0.53 -0.01 -9.01
CA VAL A 81 -0.24 0.44 -7.85
C VAL A 81 0.59 0.25 -6.59
N ILE A 82 0.60 1.26 -5.74
CA ILE A 82 1.08 1.21 -4.37
C ILE A 82 -0.08 1.42 -3.39
N ARG A 83 -0.02 0.79 -2.23
CA ARG A 83 -1.10 0.76 -1.24
C ARG A 83 -0.61 1.08 0.16
N GLY A 84 -1.56 1.37 1.04
CA GLY A 84 -1.31 1.58 2.47
C GLY A 84 -0.95 3.01 2.86
N GLY A 85 -0.43 3.80 1.91
CA GLY A 85 0.12 5.12 2.19
C GLY A 85 1.37 5.07 3.07
N SER A 86 1.96 6.21 3.36
CA SER A 86 3.25 6.30 4.02
C SER A 86 3.29 7.41 5.09
N TRP A 87 4.40 7.49 5.81
CA TRP A 87 4.66 8.51 6.82
C TRP A 87 4.50 9.96 6.31
N LYS A 88 4.67 10.20 5.02
CA LYS A 88 4.51 11.54 4.40
C LYS A 88 3.09 11.83 3.95
N ASP A 89 2.21 10.84 3.92
CA ASP A 89 0.87 10.94 3.34
C ASP A 89 -0.17 11.34 4.39
N VAL A 90 -1.19 12.07 3.96
CA VAL A 90 -2.30 12.48 4.81
C VAL A 90 -3.30 11.33 5.02
N ASN A 91 -4.14 11.45 6.03
CA ASN A 91 -5.14 10.43 6.42
C ASN A 91 -5.97 9.87 5.25
N ALA A 92 -6.33 10.68 4.27
CA ALA A 92 -7.09 10.23 3.10
C ALA A 92 -6.33 9.19 2.24
N LEU A 93 -5.00 9.20 2.25
CA LEU A 93 -4.16 8.33 1.43
C LEU A 93 -3.72 7.04 2.14
N ILE A 94 -3.88 6.94 3.47
CA ILE A 94 -3.58 5.73 4.22
C ILE A 94 -4.80 4.80 4.38
N ARG A 95 -5.94 5.16 3.78
CA ARG A 95 -7.16 4.34 3.81
C ARG A 95 -7.00 3.08 3.00
N SER A 96 -7.72 2.03 3.37
CA SER A 96 -7.68 0.74 2.68
C SER A 96 -8.21 0.77 1.24
N ASP A 97 -9.03 1.75 0.89
CA ASP A 97 -9.56 1.98 -0.45
C ASP A 97 -8.66 2.90 -1.30
N ALA A 98 -7.74 3.64 -0.68
CA ALA A 98 -6.84 4.53 -1.38
C ALA A 98 -5.87 3.76 -2.29
N ARG A 99 -5.70 4.25 -3.51
CA ARG A 99 -4.75 3.72 -4.50
C ARG A 99 -3.86 4.87 -4.98
N ALA A 100 -2.57 4.66 -4.90
CA ALA A 100 -1.58 5.54 -5.50
C ALA A 100 -0.76 4.75 -6.52
N SER A 101 0.13 5.41 -7.23
CA SER A 101 0.98 4.75 -8.21
C SER A 101 2.39 5.33 -8.20
N GLU A 102 3.35 4.49 -8.56
CA GLU A 102 4.73 4.90 -8.84
C GLU A 102 5.28 4.04 -9.98
N TYR A 103 6.32 4.51 -10.62
CA TYR A 103 7.00 3.76 -11.68
C TYR A 103 7.84 2.63 -11.09
N GLN A 104 7.73 1.43 -11.65
CA GLN A 104 8.32 0.19 -11.09
C GLN A 104 9.85 0.22 -10.93
N ASN A 105 10.54 1.08 -11.66
CA ASN A 105 12.00 1.24 -11.62
C ASN A 105 12.45 2.44 -10.76
N GLU A 106 11.51 3.15 -10.11
CA GLU A 106 11.83 4.26 -9.23
C GLU A 106 11.99 3.81 -7.79
N GLN A 107 13.05 4.27 -7.15
CA GLN A 107 13.28 4.03 -5.72
C GLN A 107 12.80 5.24 -4.91
N ARG A 108 12.01 4.98 -3.87
CA ARG A 108 11.49 6.01 -2.97
C ARG A 108 11.68 5.60 -1.52
N SER A 109 12.10 6.53 -0.66
CA SER A 109 12.28 6.30 0.77
C SER A 109 10.97 6.00 1.53
N TYR A 110 9.84 6.22 0.90
CA TYR A 110 8.50 6.02 1.44
C TYR A 110 7.76 4.85 0.81
N ILE A 111 8.42 4.02 -0.01
CA ILE A 111 7.83 2.83 -0.63
C ILE A 111 8.65 1.61 -0.26
N GLY A 112 7.97 0.59 0.23
CA GLY A 112 8.52 -0.72 0.55
C GLY A 112 7.74 -1.83 -0.12
N PHE A 113 7.86 -3.04 0.40
CA PHE A 113 7.11 -4.20 -0.09
C PHE A 113 6.78 -5.16 1.06
N ARG A 114 5.76 -5.96 0.84
CA ARG A 114 5.36 -7.05 1.73
C ARG A 114 5.20 -8.31 0.90
N CYS A 115 5.86 -9.38 1.31
CA CYS A 115 5.70 -10.68 0.68
C CYS A 115 4.37 -11.31 1.13
N VAL A 116 3.64 -11.87 0.15
CA VAL A 116 2.44 -12.67 0.38
C VAL A 116 2.60 -14.01 -0.34
N ARG A 117 1.94 -15.04 0.19
CA ARG A 117 1.85 -16.32 -0.49
C ARG A 117 0.40 -16.80 -0.51
N THR A 118 0.02 -17.48 -1.58
CA THR A 118 -1.27 -18.16 -1.64
C THR A 118 -1.27 -19.31 -0.64
N GLN A 119 -2.29 -19.38 0.20
CA GLN A 119 -2.50 -20.55 1.06
C GLN A 119 -3.04 -21.70 0.21
N VAL A 120 -2.19 -22.66 -0.09
CA VAL A 120 -2.61 -23.88 -0.79
C VAL A 120 -3.21 -24.85 0.24
N GLY A 121 -4.51 -25.13 0.10
CA GLY A 121 -5.19 -26.20 0.81
C GLY A 121 -5.47 -25.94 2.30
N TYR A 122 -6.48 -25.15 2.61
CA TYR A 122 -7.19 -25.27 3.87
C TYR A 122 -8.19 -26.44 3.74
N ASN A 123 -7.73 -27.66 4.01
CA ASN A 123 -8.65 -28.77 4.25
C ASN A 123 -9.38 -28.48 5.58
N LYS A 124 -10.59 -27.97 5.47
CA LYS A 124 -11.54 -27.96 6.57
C LYS A 124 -11.83 -29.43 6.86
N LYS A 125 -11.07 -30.07 7.77
CA LYS A 125 -11.49 -31.35 8.36
C LYS A 125 -12.81 -31.05 9.03
N GLY A 126 -13.87 -31.63 8.50
CA GLY A 126 -15.20 -31.55 9.05
C GLY A 126 -15.23 -32.03 10.50
N ARG A 127 -16.03 -31.34 11.25
CA ARG A 127 -16.65 -31.89 12.44
C ARG A 127 -17.92 -32.62 12.03
#